data_392e3bee18f7bb8ec532ac139d6befe9
#
_entry.id   392e3bee18f7bb8ec532ac139d6befe9
#
_cell.length_a   1.000
_cell.length_b   1.000
_cell.length_c   1.000
_cell.angle_alpha   90.00
_cell.angle_beta   90.00
_cell.angle_gamma   90.00
#
_symmetry.space_group_name_H-M   'P 1'
#
loop_
_entity.id
_entity.type
_entity.pdbx_description
1 polymer ?
#
loop_
_entity_poly.entity_id
_entity_poly.type
_entity_poly.pdbx_seq_one_letter_code
_entity_poly.pdbx_strand_id
1 'polypeptide(L)'
;MPGEGTYFCLVCGTQVSLRETDSLPTCSRCGASRFRRDSIFSSLQEHGSKTIEFAVTGEREPPGWLDEARERLSGPGYHLAMRDHGEIATYALGEGWTRIGRCSTADICLDDPSVSRRHAMICAEEEQRPRVLDDRSLNGILLNNRKIDVAVLNPEDELTIGRYRLYLLQA
;
A
#
# COMPACT_ATOMS: atom_id res chain seq x y z
N MET A 1 32.66 -0.73 0.61
CA MET A 1 32.75 0.14 1.80
C MET A 1 31.39 0.77 2.03
N PRO A 2 30.88 0.89 3.27
CA PRO A 2 29.51 1.34 3.52
C PRO A 2 29.24 2.83 3.23
N GLY A 3 30.26 3.66 3.08
CA GLY A 3 30.15 5.11 2.85
C GLY A 3 29.72 5.91 4.10
N GLU A 4 29.94 7.22 4.05
CA GLU A 4 29.55 8.14 5.13
C GLU A 4 28.02 8.14 5.32
N GLY A 5 27.55 8.14 6.56
CA GLY A 5 26.13 8.24 6.88
C GLY A 5 25.77 7.67 8.24
N THR A 6 24.49 7.82 8.55
CA THR A 6 23.89 7.26 9.77
C THR A 6 23.32 5.88 9.48
N TYR A 7 23.60 4.95 10.37
CA TYR A 7 23.16 3.56 10.29
C TYR A 7 22.43 3.16 11.56
N PHE A 8 21.41 2.35 11.42
CA PHE A 8 20.63 1.81 12.53
C PHE A 8 20.79 0.30 12.60
N CYS A 9 21.06 -0.21 13.81
CA CYS A 9 21.10 -1.63 14.05
C CYS A 9 19.72 -2.27 13.81
N LEU A 10 19.65 -3.29 12.97
CA LEU A 10 18.37 -3.97 12.64
C LEU A 10 17.80 -4.78 13.81
N VAL A 11 18.57 -5.03 14.86
CA VAL A 11 18.12 -5.84 16.02
C VAL A 11 17.64 -4.97 17.17
N CYS A 12 18.33 -3.89 17.50
CA CYS A 12 18.01 -3.06 18.68
C CYS A 12 17.79 -1.58 18.39
N GLY A 13 17.83 -1.16 17.11
CA GLY A 13 17.60 0.22 16.69
C GLY A 13 18.71 1.22 17.07
N THR A 14 19.82 0.78 17.69
CA THR A 14 20.91 1.69 18.09
C THR A 14 21.52 2.36 16.87
N GLN A 15 21.64 3.68 16.94
CA GLN A 15 22.21 4.53 15.89
C GLN A 15 23.73 4.52 15.94
N VAL A 16 24.37 4.46 14.75
CA VAL A 16 25.83 4.58 14.56
C VAL A 16 26.08 5.50 13.39
N SER A 17 26.90 6.51 13.58
CA SER A 17 27.35 7.41 12.49
C SER A 17 28.74 6.98 12.01
N LEU A 18 28.87 6.76 10.71
CA LEU A 18 30.12 6.35 10.07
C LEU A 18 30.63 7.46 9.17
N ARG A 19 31.95 7.61 9.10
CA ARG A 19 32.65 8.46 8.13
C ARG A 19 33.00 7.63 6.89
N GLU A 20 33.40 8.29 5.82
CA GLU A 20 33.66 7.68 4.50
C GLU A 20 34.67 6.52 4.53
N THR A 21 35.57 6.51 5.50
CA THR A 21 36.63 5.50 5.66
C THR A 21 36.32 4.40 6.69
N ASP A 22 35.17 4.50 7.39
CA ASP A 22 34.86 3.59 8.48
C ASP A 22 34.24 2.31 7.93
N SER A 23 34.55 1.18 8.58
CA SER A 23 33.86 -0.08 8.37
C SER A 23 32.71 -0.22 9.36
N LEU A 24 31.66 -0.96 8.98
CA LEU A 24 30.52 -1.25 9.86
C LEU A 24 31.01 -1.99 11.12
N PRO A 25 30.89 -1.39 12.31
CA PRO A 25 31.28 -2.04 13.57
C PRO A 25 30.20 -3.06 13.99
N THR A 26 30.51 -3.88 14.97
CA THR A 26 29.48 -4.59 15.71
C THR A 26 28.71 -3.63 16.61
N CYS A 27 27.39 -3.83 16.72
CA CYS A 27 26.55 -2.97 17.56
C CYS A 27 27.01 -3.03 19.02
N SER A 28 27.35 -1.87 19.61
CA SER A 28 27.81 -1.75 20.99
C SER A 28 26.76 -2.17 22.04
N ARG A 29 25.48 -2.22 21.65
CA ARG A 29 24.39 -2.57 22.56
C ARG A 29 23.98 -4.04 22.50
N CYS A 30 23.96 -4.67 21.32
CA CYS A 30 23.46 -6.03 21.15
C CYS A 30 24.43 -6.97 20.42
N GLY A 31 25.63 -6.52 20.01
CA GLY A 31 26.64 -7.32 19.33
C GLY A 31 26.29 -7.71 17.88
N ALA A 32 25.16 -7.28 17.34
CA ALA A 32 24.76 -7.59 15.99
C ALA A 32 25.60 -6.84 14.95
N SER A 33 25.84 -7.46 13.79
CA SER A 33 26.58 -6.85 12.67
C SER A 33 25.68 -6.42 11.50
N ARG A 34 24.36 -6.38 11.71
CA ARG A 34 23.38 -6.02 10.69
C ARG A 34 22.89 -4.60 10.93
N PHE A 35 23.12 -3.72 9.95
CA PHE A 35 22.72 -2.33 10.00
C PHE A 35 21.98 -1.93 8.72
N ARG A 36 21.09 -0.99 8.84
CA ARG A 36 20.40 -0.32 7.74
C ARG A 36 20.91 1.12 7.67
N ARG A 37 21.25 1.61 6.47
CA ARG A 37 21.61 3.01 6.28
C ARG A 37 20.34 3.85 6.38
N ASP A 38 20.43 4.97 7.08
CA ASP A 38 19.38 5.97 7.04
C ASP A 38 19.36 6.63 5.64
N SER A 39 18.20 6.69 5.02
CA SER A 39 18.03 7.49 3.82
C SER A 39 17.58 8.89 4.23
N ILE A 40 18.00 9.90 3.48
CA ILE A 40 17.57 11.30 3.66
C ILE A 40 16.03 11.45 3.72
N PHE A 41 15.29 10.44 3.33
CA PHE A 41 13.83 10.37 3.42
C PHE A 41 13.31 9.82 4.75
N SER A 42 14.12 9.15 5.57
CA SER A 42 13.66 8.67 6.89
C SER A 42 13.62 9.77 7.94
N SER A 43 14.36 10.85 7.78
CA SER A 43 14.34 12.01 8.70
C SER A 43 13.05 12.83 8.62
N LEU A 44 12.22 12.61 7.62
CA LEU A 44 10.90 13.25 7.49
C LEU A 44 9.80 12.55 8.33
N GLN A 45 10.08 11.39 8.90
CA GLN A 45 9.11 10.63 9.70
C GLN A 45 9.16 10.93 11.21
N GLU A 46 10.20 11.61 11.70
CA GLU A 46 10.38 11.89 13.13
C GLU A 46 10.00 13.31 13.58
N HIS A 47 9.72 14.21 12.66
CA HIS A 47 9.03 15.43 13.04
C HIS A 47 7.55 15.12 13.06
N GLY A 48 7.08 14.83 14.27
CA GLY A 48 5.68 14.67 14.56
C GLY A 48 4.86 15.76 13.88
N SER A 49 4.38 15.47 12.69
CA SER A 49 3.15 16.08 12.24
C SER A 49 2.17 15.77 13.35
N LYS A 50 1.85 16.78 14.16
CA LYS A 50 0.59 16.82 14.83
C LYS A 50 -0.43 16.67 13.70
N THR A 51 -0.73 15.45 13.35
CA THR A 51 -1.91 15.10 12.61
C THR A 51 -3.01 15.65 13.50
N ILE A 52 -3.57 16.78 13.10
CA ILE A 52 -4.88 17.17 13.60
C ILE A 52 -5.71 15.94 13.21
N GLU A 53 -5.99 15.11 14.20
CA GLU A 53 -7.01 14.09 14.08
C GLU A 53 -8.31 14.83 13.81
N PHE A 54 -8.56 15.12 12.55
CA PHE A 54 -9.92 15.19 12.12
C PHE A 54 -10.42 13.76 12.29
N ALA A 55 -11.03 13.52 13.45
CA ALA A 55 -11.94 12.41 13.64
C ALA A 55 -13.07 12.59 12.62
N VAL A 56 -12.80 12.22 11.38
CA VAL A 56 -13.85 11.87 10.43
C VAL A 56 -14.23 10.43 10.78
N THR A 57 -14.82 10.27 11.94
CA THR A 57 -15.74 9.18 12.23
C THR A 57 -17.05 9.47 11.51
N GLY A 58 -16.97 9.62 10.21
CA GLY A 58 -18.08 9.43 9.33
C GLY A 58 -17.96 8.01 8.83
N GLU A 59 -18.73 7.09 9.37
CA GLU A 59 -19.14 5.89 8.67
C GLU A 59 -19.71 6.40 7.34
N ARG A 60 -18.88 6.36 6.28
CA ARG A 60 -19.38 6.66 4.94
C ARG A 60 -20.23 5.46 4.58
N GLU A 61 -21.53 5.70 4.50
CA GLU A 61 -22.41 4.71 3.89
C GLU A 61 -21.81 4.31 2.52
N PRO A 62 -21.67 3.01 2.27
CA PRO A 62 -21.16 2.55 1.00
C PRO A 62 -22.02 3.12 -0.14
N PRO A 63 -21.43 3.52 -1.27
CA PRO A 63 -22.17 4.09 -2.37
C PRO A 63 -23.27 3.13 -2.85
N GLY A 64 -24.49 3.61 -3.04
CA GLY A 64 -25.64 2.77 -3.43
C GLY A 64 -25.46 1.96 -4.72
N TRP A 65 -24.48 2.30 -5.58
CA TRP A 65 -24.16 1.53 -6.77
C TRP A 65 -23.40 0.21 -6.45
N LEU A 66 -22.93 0.02 -5.23
CA LEU A 66 -22.28 -1.23 -4.84
C LEU A 66 -23.25 -2.43 -4.83
N ASP A 67 -24.53 -2.19 -4.59
CA ASP A 67 -25.53 -3.26 -4.68
C ASP A 67 -25.67 -3.74 -6.13
N GLU A 68 -25.69 -2.80 -7.10
CA GLU A 68 -25.65 -3.16 -8.51
C GLU A 68 -24.33 -3.87 -8.88
N ALA A 69 -23.22 -3.45 -8.30
CA ALA A 69 -21.94 -4.15 -8.51
C ALA A 69 -21.96 -5.58 -7.99
N ARG A 70 -22.59 -5.83 -6.84
CA ARG A 70 -22.73 -7.18 -6.27
C ARG A 70 -23.49 -8.11 -7.18
N GLU A 71 -24.55 -7.63 -7.85
CA GLU A 71 -25.32 -8.42 -8.82
C GLU A 71 -24.50 -8.82 -10.07
N ARG A 72 -23.41 -8.11 -10.33
CA ARG A 72 -22.52 -8.34 -11.50
C ARG A 72 -21.31 -9.20 -11.17
N LEU A 73 -21.15 -9.67 -9.92
CA LEU A 73 -19.99 -10.47 -9.54
C LEU A 73 -20.01 -11.82 -10.27
N SER A 74 -18.84 -12.21 -10.79
CA SER A 74 -18.66 -13.46 -11.54
C SER A 74 -18.10 -14.55 -10.64
N GLY A 75 -18.96 -15.22 -9.86
CA GLY A 75 -18.57 -16.37 -9.04
C GLY A 75 -18.14 -16.00 -7.61
N PRO A 76 -17.84 -17.02 -6.78
CA PRO A 76 -17.46 -16.84 -5.38
C PRO A 76 -16.06 -16.23 -5.26
N GLY A 77 -15.80 -15.60 -4.09
CA GLY A 77 -14.51 -15.03 -3.76
C GLY A 77 -14.50 -13.52 -3.65
N TYR A 78 -13.30 -12.96 -3.71
CA TYR A 78 -13.11 -11.53 -3.60
C TYR A 78 -13.08 -10.84 -4.96
N HIS A 79 -13.68 -9.66 -5.04
CA HIS A 79 -13.75 -8.84 -6.25
C HIS A 79 -13.42 -7.40 -5.91
N LEU A 80 -12.80 -6.69 -6.83
CA LEU A 80 -12.72 -5.23 -6.78
C LEU A 80 -13.80 -4.67 -7.69
N ALA A 81 -14.59 -3.75 -7.16
CA ALA A 81 -15.58 -3.00 -7.94
C ALA A 81 -15.18 -1.53 -8.01
N MET A 82 -15.33 -0.91 -9.17
CA MET A 82 -15.17 0.51 -9.33
C MET A 82 -16.25 1.08 -10.25
N ARG A 83 -16.50 2.39 -10.11
CA ARG A 83 -17.36 3.13 -11.04
C ARG A 83 -16.53 4.24 -11.68
N ASP A 84 -16.43 4.21 -13.02
CA ASP A 84 -15.76 5.23 -13.79
C ASP A 84 -16.69 5.71 -14.91
N HIS A 85 -16.83 7.03 -15.07
CA HIS A 85 -17.73 7.66 -16.05
C HIS A 85 -19.18 7.10 -16.07
N GLY A 86 -19.66 6.63 -14.91
CA GLY A 86 -21.00 6.06 -14.77
C GLY A 86 -21.07 4.55 -15.01
N GLU A 87 -20.03 3.93 -15.55
CA GLU A 87 -19.95 2.49 -15.77
C GLU A 87 -19.36 1.78 -14.55
N ILE A 88 -19.92 0.64 -14.21
CA ILE A 88 -19.44 -0.22 -13.13
C ILE A 88 -18.59 -1.32 -13.74
N ALA A 89 -17.34 -1.41 -13.30
CA ALA A 89 -16.42 -2.48 -13.61
C ALA A 89 -16.16 -3.32 -12.36
N THR A 90 -16.14 -4.65 -12.52
CA THR A 90 -15.81 -5.60 -11.46
C THR A 90 -14.67 -6.50 -11.92
N TYR A 91 -13.73 -6.76 -11.03
CA TYR A 91 -12.54 -7.57 -11.29
C TYR A 91 -12.46 -8.67 -10.24
N ALA A 92 -12.56 -9.93 -10.64
CA ALA A 92 -12.34 -11.05 -9.73
C ALA A 92 -10.87 -11.11 -9.30
N LEU A 93 -10.61 -11.26 -8.02
CA LEU A 93 -9.28 -11.50 -7.47
C LEU A 93 -9.05 -13.01 -7.45
N GLY A 94 -8.30 -13.51 -8.43
CA GLY A 94 -7.86 -14.90 -8.45
C GLY A 94 -6.77 -15.15 -7.39
N GLU A 95 -6.46 -16.42 -7.15
CA GLU A 95 -5.32 -16.78 -6.30
C GLU A 95 -4.01 -16.19 -6.81
N GLY A 96 -3.20 -15.70 -5.88
CA GLY A 96 -1.91 -15.10 -6.16
C GLY A 96 -1.94 -13.59 -6.27
N TRP A 97 -1.12 -13.06 -7.19
CA TRP A 97 -0.89 -11.61 -7.31
C TRP A 97 -1.70 -10.99 -8.45
N THR A 98 -2.51 -9.99 -8.12
CA THR A 98 -3.18 -9.11 -9.08
C THR A 98 -2.46 -7.77 -9.10
N ARG A 99 -1.96 -7.35 -10.25
CA ARG A 99 -1.25 -6.07 -10.46
C ARG A 99 -2.23 -5.00 -10.91
N ILE A 100 -2.08 -3.82 -10.30
CA ILE A 100 -2.89 -2.64 -10.62
C ILE A 100 -1.95 -1.52 -11.07
N GLY A 101 -2.25 -0.89 -12.18
CA GLY A 101 -1.43 0.21 -12.67
C GLY A 101 -1.91 0.76 -14.01
N ARG A 102 -1.25 1.83 -14.48
CA ARG A 102 -1.56 2.45 -15.77
C ARG A 102 -0.98 1.68 -16.97
N CYS A 103 -0.25 0.63 -16.72
CA CYS A 103 0.36 -0.17 -17.78
C CYS A 103 -0.65 -1.17 -18.34
N SER A 104 -0.69 -1.32 -19.66
CA SER A 104 -1.55 -2.30 -20.35
C SER A 104 -1.20 -3.76 -20.02
N THR A 105 -0.06 -4.00 -19.37
CA THR A 105 0.35 -5.32 -18.86
C THR A 105 -0.06 -5.55 -17.39
N ALA A 106 -0.72 -4.59 -16.75
CA ALA A 106 -1.34 -4.78 -15.45
C ALA A 106 -2.63 -5.59 -15.59
N ASP A 107 -2.93 -6.42 -14.60
CA ASP A 107 -4.14 -7.24 -14.59
C ASP A 107 -5.38 -6.34 -14.48
N ILE A 108 -5.27 -5.24 -13.73
CA ILE A 108 -6.26 -4.14 -13.69
C ILE A 108 -5.56 -2.89 -14.20
N CYS A 109 -5.91 -2.50 -15.43
CA CYS A 109 -5.36 -1.30 -16.07
C CYS A 109 -6.24 -0.09 -15.77
N LEU A 110 -5.66 0.91 -15.09
CA LEU A 110 -6.28 2.19 -14.77
C LEU A 110 -5.57 3.28 -15.58
N ASP A 111 -6.07 3.59 -16.77
CA ASP A 111 -5.42 4.53 -17.71
C ASP A 111 -5.68 5.99 -17.32
N ASP A 112 -4.89 6.46 -16.34
CA ASP A 112 -4.92 7.84 -15.88
C ASP A 112 -3.54 8.31 -15.44
N PRO A 113 -3.13 9.56 -15.71
CA PRO A 113 -1.84 10.12 -15.30
C PRO A 113 -1.58 10.09 -13.79
N SER A 114 -2.63 10.10 -12.95
CA SER A 114 -2.51 10.00 -11.49
C SER A 114 -2.10 8.59 -11.00
N VAL A 115 -2.16 7.58 -11.89
CA VAL A 115 -1.79 6.20 -11.60
C VAL A 115 -0.40 5.90 -12.14
N SER A 116 0.47 5.33 -11.33
CA SER A 116 1.80 4.86 -11.75
C SER A 116 1.68 3.64 -12.67
N ARG A 117 2.67 3.41 -13.55
CA ARG A 117 2.67 2.23 -14.43
C ARG A 117 2.56 0.92 -13.65
N ARG A 118 3.24 0.84 -12.51
CA ARG A 118 3.10 -0.16 -11.46
C ARG A 118 2.67 0.63 -10.23
N HIS A 119 1.47 0.41 -9.72
CA HIS A 119 0.94 1.24 -8.64
C HIS A 119 0.67 0.40 -7.39
N ALA A 120 -0.04 -0.67 -7.55
CA ALA A 120 -0.41 -1.56 -6.46
C ALA A 120 -0.34 -3.02 -6.87
N MET A 121 -0.22 -3.88 -5.88
CA MET A 121 -0.37 -5.32 -6.01
C MET A 121 -1.31 -5.82 -4.93
N ILE A 122 -2.20 -6.72 -5.28
CA ILE A 122 -3.06 -7.42 -4.32
C ILE A 122 -2.72 -8.89 -4.35
N CYS A 123 -2.45 -9.45 -3.17
CA CYS A 123 -2.28 -10.88 -2.98
C CYS A 123 -3.56 -11.44 -2.38
N ALA A 124 -4.20 -12.38 -3.09
CA ALA A 124 -5.31 -13.18 -2.60
C ALA A 124 -4.86 -14.63 -2.47
N GLU A 125 -5.11 -15.25 -1.34
CA GLU A 125 -4.84 -16.64 -1.03
C GLU A 125 -6.14 -17.31 -0.57
N GLU A 126 -6.26 -18.59 -0.81
CA GLU A 126 -7.43 -19.36 -0.37
C GLU A 126 -7.61 -19.22 1.14
N GLU A 127 -8.84 -19.03 1.58
CA GLU A 127 -9.23 -18.88 3.00
C GLU A 127 -8.63 -17.66 3.73
N GLN A 128 -7.86 -16.80 3.05
CA GLN A 128 -7.28 -15.59 3.65
C GLN A 128 -7.87 -14.32 3.05
N ARG A 129 -7.94 -13.26 3.88
CA ARG A 129 -8.31 -11.94 3.38
C ARG A 129 -7.22 -11.39 2.48
N PRO A 130 -7.59 -10.75 1.36
CA PRO A 130 -6.62 -10.16 0.45
C PRO A 130 -5.75 -9.12 1.14
N ARG A 131 -4.51 -9.02 0.71
CA ARG A 131 -3.56 -7.99 1.16
C ARG A 131 -3.16 -7.11 0.01
N VAL A 132 -3.19 -5.80 0.21
CA VAL A 132 -2.73 -4.82 -0.76
C VAL A 132 -1.35 -4.30 -0.38
N LEU A 133 -0.53 -4.06 -1.40
CA LEU A 133 0.84 -3.55 -1.30
C LEU A 133 1.01 -2.39 -2.28
N ASP A 134 1.58 -1.27 -1.83
CA ASP A 134 2.05 -0.20 -2.72
C ASP A 134 3.30 -0.66 -3.47
N ASP A 135 3.23 -0.73 -4.81
CA ASP A 135 4.36 -1.14 -5.66
C ASP A 135 5.21 0.08 -6.09
N ARG A 136 5.63 0.87 -5.12
CA ARG A 136 6.43 2.10 -5.30
C ARG A 136 5.72 3.14 -6.16
N SER A 137 4.45 3.35 -5.89
CA SER A 137 3.69 4.36 -6.60
C SER A 137 4.17 5.78 -6.27
N LEU A 138 3.94 6.72 -7.19
CA LEU A 138 4.31 8.13 -6.99
C LEU A 138 3.40 8.80 -5.95
N ASN A 139 2.10 8.51 -6.00
CA ASN A 139 1.09 9.18 -5.18
C ASN A 139 0.71 8.38 -3.92
N GLY A 140 1.07 7.10 -3.85
CA GLY A 140 0.68 6.21 -2.77
C GLY A 140 -0.74 5.65 -2.94
N ILE A 141 -1.11 4.76 -2.03
CA ILE A 141 -2.42 4.13 -1.92
C ILE A 141 -3.10 4.65 -0.66
N LEU A 142 -4.41 4.92 -0.74
CA LEU A 142 -5.21 5.17 0.44
C LEU A 142 -6.20 4.04 0.67
N LEU A 143 -6.24 3.52 1.89
CA LEU A 143 -7.24 2.58 2.36
C LEU A 143 -8.15 3.31 3.35
N ASN A 144 -9.43 3.41 3.04
CA ASN A 144 -10.39 4.16 3.85
C ASN A 144 -9.89 5.56 4.21
N ASN A 145 -9.33 6.26 3.20
CA ASN A 145 -8.76 7.60 3.31
C ASN A 145 -7.46 7.71 4.15
N ARG A 146 -6.81 6.58 4.51
CA ARG A 146 -5.52 6.54 5.21
C ARG A 146 -4.44 6.02 4.28
N LYS A 147 -3.30 6.72 4.21
CA LYS A 147 -2.16 6.27 3.40
C LYS A 147 -1.57 4.99 3.99
N ILE A 148 -1.32 4.03 3.11
CA ILE A 148 -0.77 2.71 3.47
C ILE A 148 0.37 2.33 2.53
N ASP A 149 1.28 1.51 3.03
CA ASP A 149 2.27 0.79 2.22
C ASP A 149 1.86 -0.68 2.04
N VAL A 150 1.31 -1.29 3.09
CA VAL A 150 0.76 -2.65 3.11
C VAL A 150 -0.43 -2.69 4.05
N ALA A 151 -1.51 -3.35 3.66
CA ALA A 151 -2.66 -3.58 4.53
C ALA A 151 -3.42 -4.86 4.16
N VAL A 152 -4.15 -5.43 5.13
CA VAL A 152 -5.18 -6.44 4.90
C VAL A 152 -6.46 -5.74 4.52
N LEU A 153 -7.12 -6.21 3.48
CA LEU A 153 -8.39 -5.68 3.01
C LEU A 153 -9.55 -6.44 3.66
N ASN A 154 -10.57 -5.70 4.04
CA ASN A 154 -11.85 -6.26 4.48
C ASN A 154 -12.91 -5.99 3.42
N PRO A 155 -13.98 -6.80 3.34
CA PRO A 155 -15.12 -6.46 2.51
C PRO A 155 -15.63 -5.05 2.81
N GLU A 156 -15.98 -4.32 1.76
CA GLU A 156 -16.45 -2.92 1.76
C GLU A 156 -15.34 -1.86 1.98
N ASP A 157 -14.09 -2.26 2.19
CA ASP A 157 -12.98 -1.30 2.22
C ASP A 157 -12.87 -0.54 0.89
N GLU A 158 -12.69 0.80 1.01
CA GLU A 158 -12.40 1.70 -0.11
C GLU A 158 -10.90 1.82 -0.32
N LEU A 159 -10.44 1.41 -1.49
CA LEU A 159 -9.06 1.56 -1.93
C LEU A 159 -8.96 2.69 -2.96
N THR A 160 -8.26 3.78 -2.63
CA THR A 160 -8.03 4.87 -3.57
C THR A 160 -6.68 4.75 -4.24
N ILE A 161 -6.68 4.70 -5.57
CA ILE A 161 -5.50 4.60 -6.44
C ILE A 161 -5.57 5.71 -7.50
N GLY A 162 -4.75 6.74 -7.36
CA GLY A 162 -4.88 7.95 -8.16
C GLY A 162 -6.26 8.57 -7.99
N ARG A 163 -7.00 8.78 -9.09
CA ARG A 163 -8.37 9.29 -9.05
C ARG A 163 -9.44 8.21 -8.81
N TYR A 164 -9.07 6.93 -8.91
CA TYR A 164 -10.02 5.82 -8.83
C TYR A 164 -10.28 5.39 -7.40
N ARG A 165 -11.54 5.04 -7.13
CA ARG A 165 -11.99 4.42 -5.90
C ARG A 165 -12.48 3.02 -6.21
N LEU A 166 -11.81 2.04 -5.63
CA LEU A 166 -12.13 0.63 -5.77
C LEU A 166 -12.63 0.11 -4.43
N TYR A 167 -13.63 -0.72 -4.46
CA TYR A 167 -14.23 -1.31 -3.26
C TYR A 167 -14.03 -2.81 -3.28
N LEU A 168 -13.60 -3.40 -2.17
CA LEU A 168 -13.51 -4.84 -2.04
C LEU A 168 -14.89 -5.40 -1.75
N LEU A 169 -15.35 -6.29 -2.60
CA LEU A 169 -16.58 -7.04 -2.44
C LEU A 169 -16.27 -8.53 -2.27
N GLN A 170 -17.11 -9.22 -1.53
CA GLN A 170 -17.08 -10.68 -1.37
C GLN A 170 -18.40 -11.27 -1.85
N ALA A 171 -18.31 -12.26 -2.74
CA ALA A 171 -19.46 -13.04 -3.22
C ALA A 171 -19.57 -14.38 -2.49
#